data_ea94dbb0d8e34a9cddc66e32887075e8
#
_entry.id   ea94dbb0d8e34a9cddc66e32887075e8
#
_cell.length_a   1.000
_cell.length_b   1.000
_cell.length_c   1.000
_cell.angle_alpha   90.00
_cell.angle_beta   90.00
_cell.angle_gamma   90.00
#
_symmetry.space_group_name_H-M   'P 1'
#
loop_
_entity.id
_entity.type
_entity.pdbx_description
1 polymer ?
#
loop_
_entity_poly.entity_id
_entity_poly.type
_entity_poly.pdbx_seq_one_letter_code
_entity_poly.pdbx_strand_id
1 'polypeptide(L)'
;LAMYPLFQLGNPQLRIFRPNWFVKLVRPGKVQPPDTVQFRIPMEMTKYDIKNYLEKIYNVPVGAVRTRIQFGSNKKRNHLNQRVKQPDYKVAQSQTFSFPDLFPEKDKKSAEGSVEEMQEKFMEDEKQRQRLDPRRGGVTEWFGL
;
A
#
# COMPACT_ATOMS: atom_id res chain seq x y z
N LEU A 1 14.04 29.04 2.66
CA LEU A 1 15.16 29.15 1.71
C LEU A 1 14.63 28.87 0.31
N ALA A 2 14.51 29.93 -0.49
CA ALA A 2 14.22 29.77 -1.91
C ALA A 2 15.45 29.16 -2.58
N MET A 3 15.36 27.87 -2.95
CA MET A 3 16.46 27.19 -3.65
C MET A 3 16.58 27.60 -5.12
N TYR A 4 15.59 28.31 -5.63
CA TYR A 4 15.54 28.77 -7.02
C TYR A 4 15.28 30.26 -7.05
N PRO A 5 16.04 31.04 -7.83
CA PRO A 5 15.70 32.43 -8.05
C PRO A 5 14.37 32.51 -8.81
N LEU A 6 13.37 33.15 -8.23
CA LEU A 6 12.07 33.37 -8.85
C LEU A 6 12.13 34.39 -9.98
N PHE A 7 13.17 35.19 -9.98
CA PHE A 7 13.39 36.26 -10.95
C PHE A 7 14.90 36.35 -11.26
N GLN A 8 15.22 36.44 -12.53
CA GLN A 8 16.58 36.75 -13.04
C GLN A 8 16.56 38.10 -13.74
N LEU A 9 17.70 38.80 -13.72
CA LEU A 9 17.86 40.07 -14.38
C LEU A 9 17.58 39.89 -15.89
N GLY A 10 16.50 40.50 -16.37
CA GLY A 10 16.08 40.46 -17.76
C GLY A 10 14.83 39.66 -18.04
N ASN A 11 14.58 38.54 -17.35
CA ASN A 11 13.38 37.71 -17.54
C ASN A 11 13.00 36.92 -16.27
N PRO A 12 11.69 36.78 -16.00
CA PRO A 12 11.22 35.91 -14.93
C PRO A 12 11.50 34.45 -15.25
N GLN A 13 11.73 33.65 -14.23
CA GLN A 13 11.87 32.23 -14.37
C GLN A 13 10.51 31.59 -14.71
N LEU A 14 10.40 31.02 -15.90
CA LEU A 14 9.14 30.47 -16.42
C LEU A 14 8.98 28.97 -16.14
N ARG A 15 10.08 28.25 -15.87
CA ARG A 15 10.05 26.81 -15.70
C ARG A 15 11.06 26.36 -14.65
N ILE A 16 10.61 25.49 -13.76
CA ILE A 16 11.44 24.89 -12.72
C ILE A 16 11.46 23.37 -12.96
N PHE A 17 12.64 22.81 -13.28
CA PHE A 17 12.78 21.39 -13.57
C PHE A 17 12.85 20.52 -12.32
N ARG A 18 13.35 21.04 -11.21
CA ARG A 18 13.39 20.38 -9.91
C ARG A 18 12.68 21.22 -8.87
N PRO A 19 11.36 21.06 -8.75
CA PRO A 19 10.60 21.81 -7.76
C PRO A 19 10.98 21.38 -6.33
N ASN A 20 10.91 22.31 -5.39
CA ASN A 20 11.13 22.03 -3.97
C ASN A 20 9.89 21.47 -3.27
N TRP A 21 8.91 21.01 -4.02
CA TRP A 21 7.72 20.37 -3.51
C TRP A 21 7.78 18.87 -3.74
N PHE A 22 7.67 18.13 -2.63
CA PHE A 22 7.74 16.68 -2.64
C PHE A 22 6.39 16.09 -2.23
N VAL A 23 5.87 15.22 -3.04
CA VAL A 23 4.63 14.48 -2.78
C VAL A 23 4.99 13.04 -2.46
N LYS A 24 4.59 12.57 -1.28
CA LYS A 24 4.85 11.20 -0.84
C LYS A 24 3.54 10.42 -0.77
N LEU A 25 3.53 9.25 -1.38
CA LEU A 25 2.42 8.31 -1.26
C LEU A 25 2.43 7.68 0.14
N VAL A 26 1.30 7.72 0.83
CA VAL A 26 1.15 7.21 2.19
C VAL A 26 -0.03 6.25 2.24
N ARG A 27 0.18 5.07 2.84
CA ARG A 27 -0.92 4.15 3.10
C ARG A 27 -1.80 4.70 4.22
N PRO A 28 -3.13 4.81 4.03
CA PRO A 28 -4.04 5.26 5.08
C PRO A 28 -4.09 4.26 6.23
N GLY A 29 -4.20 4.77 7.46
CA GLY A 29 -4.33 3.93 8.65
C GLY A 29 -5.71 3.27 8.81
N LYS A 30 -6.72 3.75 8.10
CA LYS A 30 -8.07 3.19 8.04
C LYS A 30 -8.35 2.64 6.66
N VAL A 31 -9.18 1.62 6.60
CA VAL A 31 -9.65 1.08 5.31
C VAL A 31 -10.44 2.17 4.57
N GLN A 32 -10.06 2.39 3.33
CA GLN A 32 -10.69 3.36 2.45
C GLN A 32 -11.09 2.69 1.13
N PRO A 33 -12.01 3.28 0.35
CA PRO A 33 -12.34 2.79 -0.98
C PRO A 33 -11.09 2.61 -1.85
N PRO A 34 -11.07 1.67 -2.79
CA PRO A 34 -9.88 1.38 -3.60
C PRO A 34 -9.48 2.52 -4.53
N ASP A 35 -10.39 3.43 -4.82
CA ASP A 35 -10.15 4.62 -5.64
C ASP A 35 -9.59 5.82 -4.86
N THR A 36 -9.46 5.71 -3.54
CA THR A 36 -9.00 6.79 -2.65
C THR A 36 -7.57 6.54 -2.22
N VAL A 37 -6.71 7.52 -2.46
CA VAL A 37 -5.28 7.48 -2.15
C VAL A 37 -4.90 8.68 -1.30
N GLN A 38 -3.97 8.48 -0.37
CA GLN A 38 -3.43 9.54 0.48
C GLN A 38 -2.00 9.90 0.08
N PHE A 39 -1.75 11.20 0.05
CA PHE A 39 -0.43 11.77 -0.16
C PHE A 39 -0.05 12.69 0.99
N ARG A 40 1.20 12.64 1.38
CA ARG A 40 1.79 13.67 2.24
C ARG A 40 2.39 14.74 1.35
N ILE A 41 1.93 15.97 1.54
CA ILE A 41 2.30 17.12 0.73
C ILE A 41 2.89 18.24 1.61
N PRO A 42 3.63 19.20 1.05
CA PRO A 42 4.08 20.38 1.78
C PRO A 42 2.91 21.23 2.27
N MET A 43 3.16 21.99 3.34
CA MET A 43 2.14 22.84 3.94
C MET A 43 1.63 23.95 3.02
N GLU A 44 2.49 24.44 2.13
CA GLU A 44 2.18 25.53 1.20
C GLU A 44 1.34 25.05 0.00
N MET A 45 1.31 23.75 -0.25
CA MET A 45 0.61 23.17 -1.40
C MET A 45 -0.90 23.11 -1.15
N THR A 46 -1.67 23.66 -2.09
CA THR A 46 -3.13 23.66 -2.03
C THR A 46 -3.72 22.39 -2.66
N LYS A 47 -5.02 22.17 -2.46
CA LYS A 47 -5.74 21.07 -3.10
C LYS A 47 -5.73 21.17 -4.63
N TYR A 48 -5.74 22.39 -5.16
CA TYR A 48 -5.67 22.63 -6.61
C TYR A 48 -4.29 22.31 -7.16
N ASP A 49 -3.25 22.61 -6.39
CA ASP A 49 -1.87 22.30 -6.77
C ASP A 49 -1.64 20.81 -6.85
N ILE A 50 -2.15 20.03 -5.90
CA ILE A 50 -2.02 18.57 -5.95
C ILE A 50 -2.82 17.96 -7.10
N LYS A 51 -4.00 18.50 -7.38
CA LYS A 51 -4.79 18.08 -8.53
C LYS A 51 -4.03 18.30 -9.82
N ASN A 52 -3.52 19.49 -10.04
CA ASN A 52 -2.73 19.82 -11.23
C ASN A 52 -1.42 19.02 -11.30
N TYR A 53 -0.78 18.78 -10.18
CA TYR A 53 0.43 17.97 -10.11
C TYR A 53 0.18 16.55 -10.62
N LEU A 54 -0.86 15.90 -10.13
CA LEU A 54 -1.20 14.55 -10.53
C LEU A 54 -1.69 14.46 -11.98
N GLU A 55 -2.50 15.40 -12.43
CA GLU A 55 -3.04 15.41 -13.80
C GLU A 55 -1.98 15.71 -14.84
N LYS A 56 -1.13 16.70 -14.59
CA LYS A 56 -0.16 17.19 -15.58
C LYS A 56 1.15 16.40 -15.61
N ILE A 57 1.61 15.90 -14.48
CA ILE A 57 2.88 15.16 -14.43
C ILE A 57 2.65 13.66 -14.64
N TYR A 58 1.68 13.09 -13.99
CA TYR A 58 1.41 11.64 -14.03
C TYR A 58 0.25 11.24 -14.93
N ASN A 59 -0.46 12.21 -15.51
CA ASN A 59 -1.63 11.95 -16.38
C ASN A 59 -2.73 11.13 -15.67
N VAL A 60 -2.87 11.28 -14.37
CA VAL A 60 -3.89 10.61 -13.59
C VAL A 60 -5.12 11.50 -13.46
N PRO A 61 -6.30 11.08 -13.91
CA PRO A 61 -7.52 11.86 -13.73
C PRO A 61 -7.88 11.92 -12.24
N VAL A 62 -8.17 13.11 -11.74
CA VAL A 62 -8.50 13.35 -10.33
C VAL A 62 -9.92 13.88 -10.22
N GLY A 63 -10.79 13.13 -9.54
CA GLY A 63 -12.17 13.53 -9.32
C GLY A 63 -12.31 14.58 -8.23
N ALA A 64 -11.82 14.31 -7.04
CA ALA A 64 -11.89 15.21 -5.90
C ALA A 64 -10.63 15.13 -5.04
N VAL A 65 -10.25 16.26 -4.45
CA VAL A 65 -9.12 16.35 -3.53
C VAL A 65 -9.59 16.99 -2.22
N ARG A 66 -9.29 16.32 -1.12
CA ARG A 66 -9.48 16.84 0.23
C ARG A 66 -8.14 16.96 0.93
N THR A 67 -7.95 18.03 1.66
CA THR A 67 -6.70 18.28 2.39
C THR A 67 -6.98 18.48 3.87
N ARG A 68 -6.07 18.00 4.70
CA ARG A 68 -6.09 18.25 6.14
C ARG A 68 -4.68 18.56 6.62
N ILE A 69 -4.56 19.34 7.68
CA ILE A 69 -3.30 19.60 8.36
C ILE A 69 -3.20 18.68 9.55
N GLN A 70 -2.13 17.91 9.59
CA GLN A 70 -1.84 17.02 10.71
C GLN A 70 -0.86 17.68 11.65
N PHE A 71 -1.27 17.85 12.91
CA PHE A 71 -0.40 18.40 13.94
C PHE A 71 0.78 17.48 14.22
N GLY A 72 1.98 18.05 14.25
CA GLY A 72 3.18 17.31 14.62
C GLY A 72 3.25 17.08 16.13
N SER A 73 3.52 15.84 16.54
CA SER A 73 3.67 15.48 17.93
C SER A 73 4.88 16.15 18.58
N ASN A 74 4.78 16.52 19.86
CA ASN A 74 5.89 17.01 20.68
C ASN A 74 6.41 15.96 21.68
N LYS A 75 6.06 14.69 21.50
CA LYS A 75 6.43 13.59 22.40
C LYS A 75 7.87 13.11 22.21
N LYS A 76 8.44 13.30 21.04
CA LYS A 76 9.81 12.90 20.74
C LYS A 76 10.80 13.75 21.52
N ARG A 77 11.84 13.10 22.05
CA ARG A 77 12.93 13.79 22.76
C ARG A 77 14.21 13.76 21.91
N ASN A 78 15.01 14.81 22.00
CA ASN A 78 16.32 14.88 21.40
C ASN A 78 17.39 14.21 22.28
N HIS A 79 18.65 14.24 21.84
CA HIS A 79 19.78 13.72 22.59
C HIS A 79 20.02 14.41 23.94
N LEU A 80 19.54 15.64 24.11
CA LEU A 80 19.57 16.39 25.38
C LEU A 80 18.34 16.15 26.27
N ASN A 81 17.51 15.16 25.96
CA ASN A 81 16.29 14.81 26.66
C ASN A 81 15.20 15.91 26.66
N GLN A 82 15.30 16.87 25.78
CA GLN A 82 14.33 17.94 25.57
C GLN A 82 13.23 17.49 24.61
N ARG A 83 12.00 17.92 24.87
CA ARG A 83 10.89 17.68 23.95
C ARG A 83 11.07 18.49 22.69
N VAL A 84 11.02 17.81 21.55
CA VAL A 84 11.12 18.41 20.24
C VAL A 84 9.80 18.27 19.53
N LYS A 85 9.20 19.40 19.13
CA LYS A 85 7.99 19.39 18.30
C LYS A 85 8.33 18.93 16.89
N GLN A 86 7.62 17.91 16.42
CA GLN A 86 7.70 17.49 15.04
C GLN A 86 6.98 18.53 14.15
N PRO A 87 7.46 18.78 12.93
CA PRO A 87 6.81 19.70 12.02
C PRO A 87 5.41 19.19 11.65
N ASP A 88 4.48 20.12 11.49
CA ASP A 88 3.16 19.81 10.95
C ASP A 88 3.28 19.43 9.48
N TYR A 89 2.40 18.58 9.01
CA TYR A 89 2.36 18.18 7.61
C TYR A 89 0.93 18.15 7.09
N LYS A 90 0.80 18.31 5.81
CA LYS A 90 -0.49 18.30 5.12
C LYS A 90 -0.72 16.97 4.43
N VAL A 91 -1.91 16.46 4.54
CA VAL A 91 -2.34 15.22 3.90
C VAL A 91 -3.42 15.53 2.88
N ALA A 92 -3.23 15.10 1.65
CA ALA A 92 -4.22 15.18 0.58
C ALA A 92 -4.80 13.80 0.29
N GLN A 93 -6.09 13.72 0.09
CA GLN A 93 -6.80 12.53 -0.37
C GLN A 93 -7.31 12.76 -1.79
N SER A 94 -6.96 11.90 -2.70
CA SER A 94 -7.40 11.92 -4.10
C SER A 94 -8.26 10.68 -4.39
N GLN A 95 -9.27 10.84 -5.22
CA GLN A 95 -10.31 9.83 -5.45
C GLN A 95 -10.21 9.11 -6.80
N THR A 96 -9.15 9.06 -7.49
CA THR A 96 -9.12 8.37 -8.79
C THR A 96 -7.93 7.44 -9.02
N PHE A 97 -7.13 7.27 -7.98
CA PHE A 97 -5.98 6.37 -8.03
C PHE A 97 -6.22 5.19 -7.09
N SER A 98 -5.87 3.99 -7.50
CA SER A 98 -5.89 2.80 -6.64
C SER A 98 -4.48 2.37 -6.27
N PHE A 99 -4.28 1.90 -5.04
CA PHE A 99 -3.02 1.29 -4.65
C PHE A 99 -2.77 0.02 -5.46
N PRO A 100 -1.53 -0.21 -5.91
CA PRO A 100 -1.17 -1.51 -6.45
C PRO A 100 -1.31 -2.58 -5.36
N ASP A 101 -1.92 -3.69 -5.71
CA ASP A 101 -2.00 -4.84 -4.81
C ASP A 101 -0.68 -5.61 -4.87
N LEU A 102 0.14 -5.43 -3.82
CA LEU A 102 1.45 -6.09 -3.71
C LEU A 102 1.33 -7.57 -3.35
N PHE A 103 0.23 -7.94 -2.70
CA PHE A 103 -0.04 -9.30 -2.27
C PHE A 103 -1.45 -9.67 -2.70
N PRO A 104 -1.67 -10.06 -3.98
CA PRO A 104 -2.98 -10.42 -4.47
C PRO A 104 -3.55 -11.60 -3.67
N GLU A 105 -4.81 -11.50 -3.26
CA GLU A 105 -5.50 -12.53 -2.49
C GLU A 105 -5.54 -13.89 -3.22
N LYS A 106 -5.45 -13.89 -4.55
CA LYS A 106 -5.33 -15.10 -5.35
C LYS A 106 -4.12 -15.94 -4.97
N ASP A 107 -3.01 -15.32 -4.64
CA ASP A 107 -1.80 -16.06 -4.20
C ASP A 107 -1.97 -16.64 -2.81
N LYS A 108 -2.71 -15.95 -1.93
CA LYS A 108 -3.07 -16.48 -0.60
C LYS A 108 -4.05 -17.64 -0.72
N LYS A 109 -5.08 -17.53 -1.56
CA LYS A 109 -6.04 -18.61 -1.80
C LYS A 109 -5.40 -19.81 -2.47
N SER A 110 -4.46 -19.61 -3.38
CA SER A 110 -3.71 -20.72 -3.99
C SER A 110 -2.80 -21.41 -2.99
N ALA A 111 -2.21 -20.69 -2.04
CA ALA A 111 -1.41 -21.28 -0.98
C ALA A 111 -2.27 -22.05 0.04
N GLU A 112 -3.43 -21.54 0.41
CA GLU A 112 -4.40 -22.24 1.26
C GLU A 112 -5.00 -23.46 0.55
N GLY A 113 -5.37 -23.33 -0.71
CA GLY A 113 -5.84 -24.44 -1.53
C GLY A 113 -4.78 -25.53 -1.71
N SER A 114 -3.50 -25.19 -1.79
CA SER A 114 -2.43 -26.19 -1.89
C SER A 114 -2.27 -27.02 -0.62
N VAL A 115 -2.53 -26.49 0.55
CA VAL A 115 -2.49 -27.23 1.83
C VAL A 115 -3.67 -28.20 1.93
N GLU A 116 -4.87 -27.78 1.57
CA GLU A 116 -6.05 -28.63 1.53
C GLU A 116 -5.90 -29.75 0.48
N GLU A 117 -5.43 -29.43 -0.71
CA GLU A 117 -5.13 -30.43 -1.75
C GLU A 117 -4.06 -31.43 -1.30
N MET A 118 -3.03 -30.98 -0.59
CA MET A 118 -2.02 -31.88 -0.02
C MET A 118 -2.62 -32.81 1.04
N GLN A 119 -3.53 -32.33 1.88
CA GLN A 119 -4.22 -33.13 2.88
C GLN A 119 -5.14 -34.17 2.23
N GLU A 120 -5.88 -33.78 1.20
CA GLU A 120 -6.72 -34.71 0.42
C GLU A 120 -5.90 -35.76 -0.28
N LYS A 121 -4.80 -35.41 -0.93
CA LYS A 121 -3.87 -36.37 -1.55
C LYS A 121 -3.28 -37.33 -0.53
N PHE A 122 -2.91 -36.84 0.63
CA PHE A 122 -2.38 -37.65 1.70
C PHE A 122 -3.41 -38.65 2.21
N MET A 123 -4.66 -38.24 2.38
CA MET A 123 -5.76 -39.12 2.77
C MET A 123 -6.10 -40.14 1.68
N GLU A 124 -6.07 -39.74 0.41
CA GLU A 124 -6.27 -40.68 -0.70
C GLU A 124 -5.15 -41.70 -0.81
N ASP A 125 -3.90 -41.28 -0.65
CA ASP A 125 -2.75 -42.17 -0.62
C ASP A 125 -2.82 -43.17 0.54
N GLU A 126 -3.26 -42.73 1.72
CA GLU A 126 -3.49 -43.65 2.84
C GLU A 126 -4.61 -44.69 2.53
N LYS A 127 -5.71 -44.23 1.95
CA LYS A 127 -6.82 -45.11 1.54
C LYS A 127 -6.38 -46.08 0.47
N GLN A 128 -5.57 -45.65 -0.50
CA GLN A 128 -5.03 -46.53 -1.53
C GLN A 128 -4.05 -47.56 -0.95
N ARG A 129 -3.18 -47.14 -0.02
CA ARG A 129 -2.26 -48.05 0.67
C ARG A 129 -2.99 -49.10 1.47
N GLN A 130 -4.08 -48.73 2.13
CA GLN A 130 -4.94 -49.66 2.86
C GLN A 130 -5.66 -50.66 1.92
N ARG A 131 -6.02 -50.24 0.69
CA ARG A 131 -6.65 -51.10 -0.32
C ARG A 131 -5.67 -51.98 -1.06
N LEU A 132 -4.45 -51.51 -1.30
CA LEU A 132 -3.44 -52.17 -2.10
C LEU A 132 -2.52 -53.09 -1.30
N ASP A 133 -2.66 -53.19 0.02
CA ASP A 133 -1.91 -54.13 0.83
C ASP A 133 -2.59 -55.51 0.79
N PRO A 134 -2.06 -56.46 0.00
CA PRO A 134 -2.67 -57.80 -0.12
C PRO A 134 -2.62 -58.58 1.18
N ARG A 135 -1.76 -58.19 2.12
CA ARG A 135 -1.67 -58.80 3.44
C ARG A 135 -2.78 -58.32 4.38
N ARG A 136 -3.21 -57.06 4.24
CA ARG A 136 -4.35 -56.51 4.97
C ARG A 136 -5.69 -56.90 4.36
N GLY A 137 -5.75 -57.03 3.05
CA GLY A 137 -6.92 -57.56 2.35
C GLY A 137 -7.32 -58.93 2.82
N GLY A 138 -6.34 -59.80 3.10
CA GLY A 138 -6.58 -61.13 3.63
C GLY A 138 -7.22 -61.16 5.03
N VAL A 139 -6.97 -60.17 5.86
CA VAL A 139 -7.58 -60.03 7.20
C VAL A 139 -9.04 -59.60 7.10
N THR A 140 -9.37 -58.68 6.23
CA THR A 140 -10.75 -58.21 6.01
C THR A 140 -11.59 -59.27 5.32
N GLU A 141 -11.05 -60.02 4.41
CA GLU A 141 -11.73 -61.16 3.77
C GLU A 141 -11.97 -62.30 4.77
N TRP A 142 -11.02 -62.53 5.69
CA TRP A 142 -11.17 -63.56 6.70
C TRP A 142 -12.28 -63.27 7.71
N PHE A 143 -12.53 -61.99 8.03
CA PHE A 143 -13.66 -61.56 8.85
C PHE A 143 -14.96 -61.37 8.07
N GLY A 144 -15.02 -61.60 6.78
CA GLY A 144 -16.22 -61.50 5.96
C GLY A 144 -16.74 -60.06 5.78
N LEU A 145 -15.86 -59.10 5.92
CA LEU A 145 -16.16 -57.67 5.78
C LEU A 145 -15.88 -57.15 4.37
#